data_dbd4b73d6fc4f367223df1eaa85bbad2
#
_entry.id   dbd4b73d6fc4f367223df1eaa85bbad2
#
_cell.length_a   1.000
_cell.length_b   1.000
_cell.length_c   1.000
_cell.angle_alpha   90.00
_cell.angle_beta   90.00
_cell.angle_gamma   90.00
#
_symmetry.space_group_name_H-M   'P 1'
#
loop_
_entity.id
_entity.type
_entity.pdbx_description
1 polymer ?
#
loop_
_entity_poly.entity_id
_entity_poly.type
_entity_poly.pdbx_seq_one_letter_code
_entity_poly.pdbx_strand_id
1 'polypeptide(L)'
;MATGTVKLHRVLKTNPEKVYRAFLEAHAIAKWIPPYGFTCTVHSMDAKVGGTFRMSFTNFTTGNSHSFGGEYRELVPHEKIVYTDKFDDPNLPGEMKVTISLKKVICGTEVNIVQEGIPEMIPPDMCYLGWQESLMQLAMLVEPEIPDQ
;
A
#
# COMPACT_ATOMS: atom_id res chain seq x y z
N MET A 1 -23.43 -9.69 -3.70
CA MET A 1 -22.90 -8.91 -2.57
C MET A 1 -22.11 -7.75 -3.11
N ALA A 2 -22.41 -6.57 -2.63
CA ALA A 2 -21.68 -5.39 -3.08
C ALA A 2 -20.31 -5.32 -2.40
N THR A 3 -19.28 -5.01 -3.16
CA THR A 3 -17.96 -4.74 -2.62
C THR A 3 -17.66 -3.25 -2.77
N GLY A 4 -16.75 -2.75 -1.96
CA GLY A 4 -16.39 -1.34 -1.98
C GLY A 4 -15.20 -1.06 -2.91
N THR A 5 -15.11 0.19 -3.34
CA THR A 5 -13.99 0.68 -4.14
C THR A 5 -13.59 2.04 -3.59
N VAL A 6 -12.30 2.27 -3.41
CA VAL A 6 -11.78 3.58 -3.04
C VAL A 6 -10.74 4.02 -4.06
N LYS A 7 -10.67 5.33 -4.27
CA LYS A 7 -9.72 5.95 -5.19
C LYS A 7 -9.04 7.09 -4.48
N LEU A 8 -7.73 7.16 -4.63
CA LEU A 8 -6.92 8.24 -4.05
C LEU A 8 -6.01 8.82 -5.11
N HIS A 9 -5.73 10.10 -4.94
CA HIS A 9 -4.82 10.84 -5.80
C HIS A 9 -3.93 11.71 -4.93
N ARG A 10 -2.64 11.70 -5.23
CA ARG A 10 -1.68 12.54 -4.51
C ARG A 10 -0.49 12.85 -5.41
N VAL A 11 0.09 14.02 -5.22
CA VAL A 11 1.35 14.38 -5.87
C VAL A 11 2.43 14.41 -4.79
N LEU A 12 3.49 13.62 -5.01
CA LEU A 12 4.63 13.53 -4.11
C LEU A 12 5.81 14.28 -4.71
N LYS A 13 6.53 15.04 -3.88
CA LYS A 13 7.64 15.88 -4.34
C LYS A 13 8.92 15.06 -4.47
N THR A 14 8.90 14.08 -5.34
CA THR A 14 10.05 13.22 -5.62
C THR A 14 9.84 12.53 -6.96
N ASN A 15 10.85 11.79 -7.42
CA ASN A 15 10.78 11.12 -8.72
C ASN A 15 10.03 9.78 -8.61
N PRO A 16 9.50 9.27 -9.75
CA PRO A 16 8.76 7.99 -9.75
C PRO A 16 9.59 6.79 -9.31
N GLU A 17 10.90 6.80 -9.57
CA GLU A 17 11.78 5.70 -9.18
C GLU A 17 11.77 5.50 -7.66
N LYS A 18 11.85 6.58 -6.92
CA LYS A 18 11.89 6.54 -5.45
C LYS A 18 10.54 6.08 -4.88
N VAL A 19 9.44 6.54 -5.47
CA VAL A 19 8.10 6.12 -5.06
C VAL A 19 7.91 4.63 -5.37
N TYR A 20 8.29 4.21 -6.56
CA TYR A 20 8.16 2.81 -6.98
C TYR A 20 8.90 1.88 -6.02
N ARG A 21 10.13 2.23 -5.67
CA ARG A 21 10.93 1.45 -4.71
C ARG A 21 10.25 1.35 -3.36
N ALA A 22 9.63 2.42 -2.90
CA ALA A 22 8.98 2.45 -1.59
C ALA A 22 7.81 1.46 -1.48
N PHE A 23 7.19 1.12 -2.59
CA PHE A 23 6.12 0.11 -2.63
C PHE A 23 6.67 -1.31 -2.66
N LEU A 24 7.91 -1.52 -3.10
CA LEU A 24 8.41 -2.85 -3.43
C LEU A 24 9.61 -3.30 -2.59
N GLU A 25 10.08 -2.48 -1.66
CA GLU A 25 11.13 -2.87 -0.72
C GLU A 25 10.51 -3.10 0.65
N ALA A 26 10.78 -4.27 1.25
CA ALA A 26 10.13 -4.69 2.48
C ALA A 26 10.32 -3.71 3.63
N HIS A 27 11.55 -3.23 3.83
CA HIS A 27 11.83 -2.29 4.92
C HIS A 27 11.15 -0.94 4.72
N ALA A 28 10.95 -0.55 3.46
CA ALA A 28 10.28 0.71 3.15
C ALA A 28 8.77 0.58 3.39
N ILE A 29 8.14 -0.45 2.84
CA ILE A 29 6.71 -0.61 2.95
C ILE A 29 6.28 -0.82 4.41
N ALA A 30 7.09 -1.52 5.20
CA ALA A 30 6.81 -1.72 6.61
C ALA A 30 6.75 -0.39 7.37
N LYS A 31 7.48 0.62 6.90
CA LYS A 31 7.53 1.91 7.55
C LYS A 31 6.32 2.78 7.26
N TRP A 32 5.79 2.72 6.04
CA TRP A 32 4.75 3.69 5.66
C TRP A 32 3.35 3.12 5.47
N ILE A 33 3.22 1.81 5.16
CA ILE A 33 1.92 1.26 4.79
C ILE A 33 0.92 1.14 5.96
N PRO A 34 1.34 0.85 7.22
CA PRO A 34 0.36 0.72 8.28
C PRO A 34 -0.26 2.09 8.61
N PRO A 35 -1.57 2.13 8.85
CA PRO A 35 -2.19 3.38 9.27
C PRO A 35 -1.72 3.76 10.68
N TYR A 36 -2.03 4.98 11.10
CA TYR A 36 -1.59 5.49 12.40
C TYR A 36 -2.05 4.56 13.53
N GLY A 37 -1.17 4.30 14.47
CA GLY A 37 -1.46 3.46 15.61
C GLY A 37 -1.18 1.97 15.36
N PHE A 38 -0.73 1.63 14.15
CA PHE A 38 -0.37 0.26 13.81
C PHE A 38 1.10 0.17 13.44
N THR A 39 1.67 -1.00 13.69
CA THR A 39 2.98 -1.36 13.16
C THR A 39 2.81 -2.45 12.11
N CYS A 40 3.81 -2.63 11.26
CA CYS A 40 3.75 -3.62 10.21
C CYS A 40 4.94 -4.57 10.29
N THR A 41 4.67 -5.87 10.19
CA THR A 41 5.69 -6.89 10.03
C THR A 41 5.54 -7.49 8.63
N VAL A 42 6.61 -7.48 7.85
CA VAL A 42 6.62 -8.13 6.54
C VAL A 42 7.20 -9.53 6.74
N HIS A 43 6.34 -10.54 6.61
CA HIS A 43 6.76 -11.93 6.80
C HIS A 43 7.48 -12.46 5.57
N SER A 44 7.04 -12.06 4.39
CA SER A 44 7.68 -12.43 3.14
C SER A 44 7.30 -11.40 2.07
N MET A 45 8.17 -11.23 1.09
CA MET A 45 7.90 -10.31 -0.01
C MET A 45 8.79 -10.68 -1.19
N ASP A 46 8.15 -11.10 -2.28
CA ASP A 46 8.84 -11.44 -3.52
C ASP A 46 8.30 -10.50 -4.60
N ALA A 47 8.95 -9.36 -4.77
CA ALA A 47 8.47 -8.27 -5.60
C ALA A 47 8.75 -8.50 -7.09
N LYS A 48 8.07 -9.48 -7.65
CA LYS A 48 8.11 -9.78 -9.08
C LYS A 48 6.72 -10.25 -9.51
N VAL A 49 6.42 -10.18 -10.80
CA VAL A 49 5.15 -10.67 -11.33
C VAL A 49 5.01 -12.16 -10.99
N GLY A 50 3.89 -12.52 -10.37
CA GLY A 50 3.66 -13.87 -9.89
C GLY A 50 4.22 -14.12 -8.49
N GLY A 51 5.04 -13.22 -7.94
CA GLY A 51 5.53 -13.32 -6.57
C GLY A 51 4.45 -12.96 -5.58
N THR A 52 4.63 -13.41 -4.33
CA THR A 52 3.64 -13.18 -3.27
C THR A 52 4.22 -12.38 -2.13
N PHE A 53 3.34 -11.83 -1.30
CA PHE A 53 3.75 -11.17 -0.08
C PHE A 53 2.84 -11.55 1.08
N ARG A 54 3.37 -11.44 2.31
CA ARG A 54 2.63 -11.67 3.53
C ARG A 54 3.02 -10.63 4.54
N MET A 55 2.04 -10.00 5.17
CA MET A 55 2.24 -8.95 6.17
C MET A 55 1.26 -9.10 7.31
N SER A 56 1.59 -8.46 8.44
CA SER A 56 0.67 -8.32 9.56
C SER A 56 0.69 -6.87 10.02
N PHE A 57 -0.49 -6.35 10.32
CA PHE A 57 -0.63 -5.09 11.04
C PHE A 57 -0.93 -5.40 12.49
N THR A 58 -0.19 -4.76 13.38
CA THR A 58 -0.37 -4.92 14.83
C THR A 58 -0.87 -3.63 15.42
N ASN A 59 -2.02 -3.68 16.09
CA ASN A 59 -2.55 -2.53 16.81
C ASN A 59 -1.65 -2.29 18.02
N PHE A 60 -0.96 -1.15 18.05
CA PHE A 60 0.02 -0.88 19.10
C PHE A 60 -0.62 -0.73 20.49
N THR A 61 -1.87 -0.30 20.55
CA THR A 61 -2.58 -0.13 21.82
C THR A 61 -2.92 -1.48 22.46
N THR A 62 -3.43 -2.42 21.66
CA THR A 62 -3.92 -3.71 22.17
C THR A 62 -2.93 -4.86 22.01
N GLY A 63 -2.00 -4.74 21.07
CA GLY A 63 -1.11 -5.83 20.71
C GLY A 63 -1.74 -6.85 19.78
N ASN A 64 -3.00 -6.66 19.39
CA ASN A 64 -3.67 -7.58 18.47
C ASN A 64 -3.17 -7.40 17.05
N SER A 65 -2.93 -8.51 16.36
CA SER A 65 -2.45 -8.52 14.98
C SER A 65 -3.44 -9.19 14.07
N HIS A 66 -3.44 -8.75 12.81
CA HIS A 66 -4.15 -9.46 11.76
C HIS A 66 -3.26 -9.49 10.53
N SER A 67 -3.33 -10.59 9.80
CA SER A 67 -2.45 -10.86 8.68
C SER A 67 -3.19 -10.85 7.37
N PHE A 68 -2.47 -10.53 6.33
CA PHE A 68 -3.00 -10.48 4.97
C PHE A 68 -1.87 -10.74 4.00
N GLY A 69 -2.23 -10.99 2.76
CA GLY A 69 -1.23 -11.17 1.72
C GLY A 69 -1.86 -11.22 0.35
N GLY A 70 -1.02 -11.31 -0.66
CA GLY A 70 -1.48 -11.31 -2.03
C GLY A 70 -0.37 -11.65 -3.00
N GLU A 71 -0.64 -11.35 -4.27
CA GLU A 71 0.24 -11.67 -5.38
C GLU A 71 0.40 -10.46 -6.28
N TYR A 72 1.63 -10.23 -6.75
CA TYR A 72 1.89 -9.17 -7.73
C TYR A 72 1.43 -9.63 -9.11
N ARG A 73 0.54 -8.88 -9.72
CA ARG A 73 -0.04 -9.22 -11.03
C ARG A 73 0.64 -8.49 -12.17
N GLU A 74 1.04 -7.24 -11.93
CA GLU A 74 1.67 -6.43 -12.96
C GLU A 74 2.65 -5.46 -12.31
N LEU A 75 3.86 -5.38 -12.86
CA LEU A 75 4.89 -4.44 -12.40
C LEU A 75 5.51 -3.82 -13.63
N VAL A 76 5.19 -2.55 -13.88
CA VAL A 76 5.84 -1.75 -14.92
C VAL A 76 6.74 -0.76 -14.20
N PRO A 77 8.06 -0.91 -14.29
CA PRO A 77 8.99 -0.08 -13.52
C PRO A 77 8.68 1.39 -13.63
N HIS A 78 8.53 2.02 -12.47
CA HIS A 78 8.31 3.46 -12.29
C HIS A 78 6.97 3.97 -12.83
N GLU A 79 6.07 3.08 -13.25
CA GLU A 79 4.80 3.48 -13.86
C GLU A 79 3.57 2.83 -13.24
N LYS A 80 3.65 1.54 -12.89
CA LYS A 80 2.45 0.83 -12.47
C LYS A 80 2.75 -0.37 -11.59
N ILE A 81 1.92 -0.55 -10.57
CA ILE A 81 1.96 -1.72 -9.69
C ILE A 81 0.52 -2.21 -9.55
N VAL A 82 0.29 -3.50 -9.81
CA VAL A 82 -1.00 -4.14 -9.58
C VAL A 82 -0.78 -5.37 -8.72
N TYR A 83 -1.49 -5.44 -7.61
CA TYR A 83 -1.42 -6.62 -6.76
C TYR A 83 -2.80 -6.96 -6.21
N THR A 84 -2.97 -8.22 -5.82
CA THR A 84 -4.14 -8.66 -5.09
C THR A 84 -3.86 -8.58 -3.61
N ASP A 85 -4.91 -8.58 -2.80
CA ASP A 85 -4.77 -8.53 -1.36
C ASP A 85 -5.95 -9.28 -0.74
N LYS A 86 -5.68 -10.04 0.30
CA LYS A 86 -6.70 -10.86 0.94
C LYS A 86 -6.40 -10.97 2.43
N PHE A 87 -7.42 -10.70 3.24
CA PHE A 87 -7.32 -10.90 4.69
C PHE A 87 -7.35 -12.39 5.03
N ASP A 88 -6.59 -12.77 6.05
CA ASP A 88 -6.65 -14.14 6.57
C ASP A 88 -7.94 -14.39 7.34
N ASP A 89 -8.57 -13.33 7.86
CA ASP A 89 -9.80 -13.41 8.63
C ASP A 89 -10.94 -13.94 7.74
N PRO A 90 -11.54 -15.11 8.08
CA PRO A 90 -12.63 -15.66 7.29
C PRO A 90 -13.90 -14.81 7.30
N ASN A 91 -14.02 -13.88 8.24
CA ASN A 91 -15.13 -12.95 8.28
C ASN A 91 -14.99 -11.81 7.29
N LEU A 92 -13.82 -11.70 6.67
CA LEU A 92 -13.52 -10.69 5.66
C LEU A 92 -13.13 -11.41 4.36
N PRO A 93 -14.09 -12.11 3.74
CA PRO A 93 -13.79 -12.94 2.58
C PRO A 93 -13.60 -12.11 1.31
N GLY A 94 -13.00 -12.76 0.31
CA GLY A 94 -12.83 -12.15 -1.00
C GLY A 94 -11.43 -11.63 -1.19
N GLU A 95 -11.13 -11.32 -2.43
CA GLU A 95 -9.82 -10.84 -2.84
C GLU A 95 -9.96 -9.41 -3.35
N MET A 96 -9.15 -8.53 -2.81
CA MET A 96 -9.09 -7.14 -3.27
C MET A 96 -8.06 -7.03 -4.38
N LYS A 97 -8.19 -6.01 -5.20
CA LYS A 97 -7.20 -5.66 -6.23
C LYS A 97 -6.81 -4.22 -6.03
N VAL A 98 -5.52 -3.98 -5.96
CA VAL A 98 -4.97 -2.63 -5.81
C VAL A 98 -4.17 -2.29 -7.04
N THR A 99 -4.49 -1.15 -7.66
CA THR A 99 -3.79 -0.63 -8.82
C THR A 99 -3.17 0.71 -8.45
N ILE A 100 -1.86 0.82 -8.63
CA ILE A 100 -1.11 2.03 -8.35
C ILE A 100 -0.50 2.50 -9.65
N SER A 101 -0.82 3.74 -10.04
CA SER A 101 -0.29 4.35 -11.25
C SER A 101 0.58 5.54 -10.87
N LEU A 102 1.78 5.59 -11.44
CA LEU A 102 2.76 6.64 -11.20
C LEU A 102 3.04 7.38 -12.49
N LYS A 103 3.06 8.72 -12.42
CA LYS A 103 3.34 9.54 -13.58
C LYS A 103 4.19 10.73 -13.16
N LYS A 104 5.29 10.95 -13.87
CA LYS A 104 6.12 12.11 -13.65
C LYS A 104 5.36 13.38 -14.04
N VAL A 105 5.33 14.36 -13.15
CA VAL A 105 4.73 15.66 -13.39
C VAL A 105 5.74 16.74 -13.02
N ILE A 106 5.41 18.01 -13.31
CA ILE A 106 6.35 19.12 -13.11
C ILE A 106 6.87 19.18 -11.68
N CYS A 107 6.00 18.97 -10.69
CA CYS A 107 6.37 19.13 -9.28
C CYS A 107 6.70 17.80 -8.59
N GLY A 108 6.79 16.69 -9.32
CA GLY A 108 7.15 15.41 -8.72
C GLY A 108 6.50 14.22 -9.39
N THR A 109 5.84 13.38 -8.61
CA THR A 109 5.15 12.18 -9.10
C THR A 109 3.68 12.22 -8.73
N GLU A 110 2.83 12.06 -9.73
CA GLU A 110 1.40 11.88 -9.51
C GLU A 110 1.14 10.42 -9.20
N VAL A 111 0.49 10.16 -8.08
CA VAL A 111 0.14 8.80 -7.64
C VAL A 111 -1.37 8.66 -7.63
N ASN A 112 -1.87 7.68 -8.36
CA ASN A 112 -3.28 7.32 -8.35
C ASN A 112 -3.40 5.90 -7.83
N ILE A 113 -4.28 5.69 -6.86
CA ILE A 113 -4.50 4.38 -6.25
C ILE A 113 -5.96 4.02 -6.36
N VAL A 114 -6.24 2.81 -6.83
CA VAL A 114 -7.60 2.25 -6.88
C VAL A 114 -7.55 0.93 -6.13
N GLN A 115 -8.37 0.81 -5.08
CA GLN A 115 -8.55 -0.45 -4.37
C GLN A 115 -9.99 -0.92 -4.58
N GLU A 116 -10.13 -2.10 -5.16
CA GLU A 116 -11.41 -2.71 -5.53
C GLU A 116 -11.63 -4.00 -4.75
N GLY A 117 -12.89 -4.40 -4.64
CA GLY A 117 -13.21 -5.68 -4.00
C GLY A 117 -13.12 -5.65 -2.48
N ILE A 118 -13.24 -4.48 -1.87
CA ILE A 118 -13.21 -4.36 -0.42
C ILE A 118 -14.39 -5.13 0.17
N PRO A 119 -14.14 -6.01 1.17
CA PRO A 119 -15.22 -6.78 1.78
C PRO A 119 -16.37 -5.89 2.25
N GLU A 120 -17.58 -6.37 2.03
CA GLU A 120 -18.80 -5.63 2.34
C GLU A 120 -18.84 -5.12 3.78
N MET A 121 -18.25 -5.87 4.71
CA MET A 121 -18.26 -5.54 6.13
C MET A 121 -17.33 -4.38 6.49
N ILE A 122 -16.47 -3.98 5.57
CA ILE A 122 -15.54 -2.86 5.80
C ILE A 122 -16.10 -1.62 5.10
N PRO A 123 -16.45 -0.57 5.86
CA PRO A 123 -16.88 0.68 5.23
C PRO A 123 -15.76 1.26 4.35
N PRO A 124 -16.05 1.60 3.09
CA PRO A 124 -15.04 2.19 2.21
C PRO A 124 -14.37 3.44 2.81
N ASP A 125 -15.10 4.23 3.58
CA ASP A 125 -14.55 5.42 4.23
C ASP A 125 -13.39 5.08 5.17
N MET A 126 -13.44 3.94 5.84
CA MET A 126 -12.35 3.52 6.73
C MET A 126 -11.11 3.16 5.94
N CYS A 127 -11.28 2.50 4.80
CA CYS A 127 -10.15 2.20 3.91
C CYS A 127 -9.56 3.49 3.34
N TYR A 128 -10.41 4.42 2.97
CA TYR A 128 -9.96 5.71 2.44
C TYR A 128 -9.12 6.46 3.47
N LEU A 129 -9.60 6.54 4.71
CA LEU A 129 -8.87 7.21 5.79
C LEU A 129 -7.54 6.51 6.08
N GLY A 130 -7.53 5.19 6.10
CA GLY A 130 -6.31 4.41 6.29
C GLY A 130 -5.28 4.71 5.21
N TRP A 131 -5.72 4.75 3.94
CA TRP A 131 -4.84 5.12 2.84
C TRP A 131 -4.31 6.55 2.97
N GLN A 132 -5.15 7.48 3.41
CA GLN A 132 -4.72 8.86 3.63
C GLN A 132 -3.57 8.93 4.63
N GLU A 133 -3.70 8.20 5.73
CA GLU A 133 -2.66 8.15 6.75
C GLU A 133 -1.39 7.49 6.23
N SER A 134 -1.53 6.38 5.52
CA SER A 134 -0.39 5.68 4.91
C SER A 134 0.34 6.58 3.93
N LEU A 135 -0.40 7.31 3.10
CA LEU A 135 0.20 8.20 2.10
C LEU A 135 0.92 9.39 2.73
N MET A 136 0.45 9.88 3.89
CA MET A 136 1.19 10.90 4.64
C MET A 136 2.55 10.36 5.08
N GLN A 137 2.59 9.12 5.56
CA GLN A 137 3.84 8.48 5.97
C GLN A 137 4.74 8.20 4.77
N LEU A 138 4.16 7.83 3.63
CA LEU A 138 4.92 7.65 2.40
C LEU A 138 5.61 8.95 2.00
N ALA A 139 4.88 10.05 2.04
CA ALA A 139 5.45 11.37 1.72
C ALA A 139 6.63 11.69 2.64
N MET A 140 6.50 11.41 3.92
CA MET A 140 7.57 11.66 4.90
C MET A 140 8.81 10.81 4.63
N LEU A 141 8.65 9.68 3.96
CA LEU A 141 9.78 8.81 3.61
C LEU A 141 10.44 9.22 2.30
N VAL A 142 9.64 9.53 1.27
CA VAL A 142 10.18 9.69 -0.08
C VAL A 142 10.49 11.13 -0.48
N GLU A 143 9.84 12.11 0.15
CA GLU A 143 10.06 13.52 -0.22
C GLU A 143 11.38 14.11 0.27
N PRO A 144 11.83 13.79 1.52
CA PRO A 144 13.10 14.34 1.98
C PRO A 144 14.28 13.82 1.14
N GLU A 145 15.20 14.74 0.82
CA GLU A 145 16.46 14.42 0.16
C GLU A 145 17.55 14.53 1.21
N ILE A 146 18.02 13.38 1.70
CA ILE A 146 19.01 13.32 2.77
C ILE A 146 20.32 12.82 2.20
N PRO A 147 21.32 13.68 1.99
CA PRO A 147 22.59 13.25 1.46
C PRO A 147 23.41 12.50 2.50
N ASP A 148 24.09 11.47 2.07
CA ASP A 148 25.07 10.77 2.93
C ASP A 148 26.35 11.57 3.01
N GLN A 149 27.03 11.41 4.13
CA GLN A 149 28.29 12.09 4.41
C GLN A 149 29.48 11.21 4.01
#